data_5e4f474a07c512e8581e8ed5e6403c1a
#
_entry.id   5e4f474a07c512e8581e8ed5e6403c1a
#
_cell.length_a   1.000
_cell.length_b   1.000
_cell.length_c   1.000
_cell.angle_alpha   90.00
_cell.angle_beta   90.00
_cell.angle_gamma   90.00
#
_symmetry.space_group_name_H-M   'P 1'
#
loop_
_entity.id
_entity.type
_entity.pdbx_description
1 polymer ?
#
loop_
_entity_poly.entity_id
_entity_poly.type
_entity_poly.pdbx_seq_one_letter_code
_entity_poly.pdbx_strand_id
1 'polypeptide(L)'
;QCQAVYALDYSQGMLDMVQQYKEKHQLNNITLLHKSWSDNWDDVPQADVILASRSTLVDDLDDMIEKLQSKAKKRVFLTSVTQRHFLDEGVFEAIGRDDVGFPTYIYLVNRLYQKGIQANVSFIETKSGHFQGETFEDLLNSVEFSLGNLTEKEKQDLAQFYQQKQINNEPIKHGQRKWALIWWEV
;
A
#
# COMPACT_ATOMS: atom_id res chain seq x y z
N GLN A 1 2.72 20.85 14.90
CA GLN A 1 1.69 20.16 15.71
C GLN A 1 0.33 20.41 15.07
N CYS A 2 -0.49 19.36 14.94
CA CYS A 2 -1.86 19.46 14.43
C CYS A 2 -2.80 19.76 15.61
N GLN A 3 -3.83 20.62 15.39
CA GLN A 3 -4.87 20.88 16.39
C GLN A 3 -5.80 19.67 16.54
N ALA A 4 -6.17 19.02 15.43
CA ALA A 4 -6.98 17.82 15.41
C ALA A 4 -6.44 16.86 14.34
N VAL A 5 -6.57 15.57 14.59
CA VAL A 5 -6.24 14.48 13.67
C VAL A 5 -7.43 13.53 13.60
N TYR A 6 -7.87 13.21 12.41
CA TYR A 6 -8.88 12.21 12.16
C TYR A 6 -8.19 10.99 11.53
N ALA A 7 -8.11 9.90 12.27
CA ALA A 7 -7.48 8.66 11.84
C ALA A 7 -8.55 7.71 11.31
N LEU A 8 -8.54 7.46 9.99
CA LEU A 8 -9.47 6.57 9.30
C LEU A 8 -8.78 5.26 8.96
N ASP A 9 -9.40 4.15 9.28
CA ASP A 9 -9.01 2.82 8.81
C ASP A 9 -10.22 1.91 8.75
N TYR A 10 -10.24 0.96 7.81
CA TYR A 10 -11.27 -0.07 7.73
C TYR A 10 -11.02 -1.22 8.72
N SER A 11 -9.78 -1.35 9.18
CA SER A 11 -9.37 -2.40 10.12
C SER A 11 -9.54 -1.91 11.56
N GLN A 12 -10.45 -2.55 12.30
CA GLN A 12 -10.62 -2.28 13.72
C GLN A 12 -9.32 -2.51 14.49
N GLY A 13 -8.57 -3.58 14.15
CA GLY A 13 -7.29 -3.85 14.81
C GLY A 13 -6.25 -2.73 14.62
N MET A 14 -6.23 -2.06 13.46
CA MET A 14 -5.36 -0.89 13.25
C MET A 14 -5.83 0.29 14.08
N LEU A 15 -7.13 0.53 14.17
CA LEU A 15 -7.68 1.59 15.04
C LEU A 15 -7.41 1.32 16.52
N ASP A 16 -7.47 0.07 16.96
CA ASP A 16 -7.15 -0.32 18.33
C ASP A 16 -5.66 -0.04 18.66
N MET A 17 -4.76 -0.26 17.71
CA MET A 17 -3.35 0.12 17.85
C MET A 17 -3.16 1.62 17.98
N VAL A 18 -3.89 2.41 17.17
CA VAL A 18 -3.87 3.88 17.27
C VAL A 18 -4.44 4.33 18.63
N GLN A 19 -5.50 3.67 19.11
CA GLN A 19 -6.08 3.97 20.43
C GLN A 19 -5.07 3.71 21.56
N GLN A 20 -4.39 2.58 21.55
CA GLN A 20 -3.33 2.26 22.53
C GLN A 20 -2.18 3.28 22.47
N TYR A 21 -1.77 3.68 21.27
CA TYR A 21 -0.74 4.70 21.09
C TYR A 21 -1.18 6.05 21.65
N LYS A 22 -2.42 6.46 21.35
CA LYS A 22 -3.05 7.67 21.87
C LYS A 22 -3.07 7.72 23.38
N GLU A 23 -3.49 6.63 24.04
CA GLU A 23 -3.53 6.51 25.49
C GLU A 23 -2.12 6.57 26.10
N LYS A 24 -1.19 5.78 25.57
CA LYS A 24 0.20 5.73 26.01
C LYS A 24 0.88 7.09 25.97
N HIS A 25 0.57 7.91 24.97
CA HIS A 25 1.20 9.23 24.76
C HIS A 25 0.30 10.40 25.19
N GLN A 26 -0.86 10.13 25.80
CA GLN A 26 -1.82 11.13 26.30
C GLN A 26 -2.26 12.13 25.19
N LEU A 27 -2.48 11.63 23.98
CA LEU A 27 -2.89 12.44 22.84
C LEU A 27 -4.41 12.60 22.79
N ASN A 28 -4.91 13.81 23.12
CA ASN A 28 -6.35 14.08 23.22
C ASN A 28 -6.96 14.66 21.93
N ASN A 29 -6.13 14.91 20.91
CA ASN A 29 -6.52 15.54 19.66
C ASN A 29 -6.71 14.56 18.50
N ILE A 30 -6.77 13.25 18.76
CA ILE A 30 -6.98 12.22 17.75
C ILE A 30 -8.37 11.63 17.88
N THR A 31 -9.15 11.66 16.82
CA THR A 31 -10.46 11.00 16.68
C THR A 31 -10.32 9.81 15.73
N LEU A 32 -10.81 8.64 16.13
CA LEU A 32 -10.79 7.43 15.32
C LEU A 32 -12.09 7.32 14.54
N LEU A 33 -12.00 7.00 13.26
CA LEU A 33 -13.14 6.81 12.36
C LEU A 33 -12.98 5.45 11.67
N HIS A 34 -13.89 4.52 11.96
CA HIS A 34 -13.92 3.21 11.32
C HIS A 34 -14.64 3.35 9.97
N LYS A 35 -13.87 3.54 8.91
CA LYS A 35 -14.34 3.78 7.55
C LYS A 35 -13.42 3.13 6.53
N SER A 36 -14.03 2.58 5.48
CA SER A 36 -13.34 2.12 4.27
C SER A 36 -13.48 3.12 3.12
N TRP A 37 -12.79 2.88 2.02
CA TRP A 37 -12.96 3.67 0.80
C TRP A 37 -14.36 3.50 0.18
N SER A 38 -15.01 2.34 0.34
CA SER A 38 -16.35 2.07 -0.17
C SER A 38 -17.47 2.67 0.68
N ASP A 39 -17.18 3.14 1.89
CA ASP A 39 -18.19 3.75 2.75
C ASP A 39 -18.55 5.16 2.31
N ASN A 40 -19.74 5.62 2.74
CA ASN A 40 -20.08 7.03 2.65
C ASN A 40 -19.23 7.86 3.63
N TRP A 41 -18.67 8.97 3.13
CA TRP A 41 -17.81 9.87 3.90
C TRP A 41 -18.49 11.21 4.25
N ASP A 42 -19.82 11.33 4.16
CA ASP A 42 -20.53 12.60 4.45
C ASP A 42 -20.22 13.10 5.86
N ASP A 43 -20.15 12.18 6.81
CA ASP A 43 -19.83 12.43 8.24
C ASP A 43 -18.33 12.59 8.53
N VAL A 44 -17.44 12.36 7.56
CA VAL A 44 -16.00 12.57 7.73
C VAL A 44 -15.71 14.07 7.70
N PRO A 45 -15.09 14.62 8.75
CA PRO A 45 -14.78 16.05 8.80
C PRO A 45 -13.76 16.46 7.73
N GLN A 46 -13.87 17.70 7.25
CA GLN A 46 -12.83 18.29 6.42
C GLN A 46 -11.59 18.63 7.24
N ALA A 47 -10.41 18.49 6.63
CA ALA A 47 -9.12 18.82 7.22
C ALA A 47 -8.30 19.73 6.28
N ASP A 48 -7.38 20.51 6.85
CA ASP A 48 -6.47 21.32 6.02
C ASP A 48 -5.61 20.44 5.11
N VAL A 49 -5.16 19.31 5.63
CA VAL A 49 -4.29 18.35 4.93
C VAL A 49 -4.82 16.94 5.10
N ILE A 50 -4.87 16.21 4.01
CA ILE A 50 -5.14 14.77 4.03
C ILE A 50 -3.87 14.01 3.67
N LEU A 51 -3.62 12.94 4.41
CA LEU A 51 -2.53 12.00 4.16
C LEU A 51 -3.10 10.58 4.00
N ALA A 52 -2.98 10.01 2.81
CA ALA A 52 -3.34 8.62 2.51
C ALA A 52 -2.06 7.82 2.21
N SER A 53 -1.60 7.04 3.18
CA SER A 53 -0.34 6.30 3.05
C SER A 53 -0.60 4.80 2.95
N ARG A 54 -0.11 4.18 1.85
CA ARG A 54 -0.23 2.74 1.58
C ARG A 54 -1.68 2.23 1.54
N SER A 55 -2.60 3.07 1.13
CA SER A 55 -4.05 2.78 1.11
C SER A 55 -4.70 3.12 -0.24
N THR A 56 -3.90 3.23 -1.31
CA THR A 56 -4.35 3.67 -2.64
C THR A 56 -4.56 2.55 -3.65
N LEU A 57 -4.47 1.28 -3.23
CA LEU A 57 -4.90 0.15 -4.02
C LEU A 57 -6.40 -0.06 -3.78
N VAL A 58 -7.21 0.57 -4.61
CA VAL A 58 -8.66 0.62 -4.51
C VAL A 58 -9.29 0.20 -5.83
N ASP A 59 -10.54 -0.29 -5.77
CA ASP A 59 -11.30 -0.68 -6.95
C ASP A 59 -11.80 0.52 -7.75
N ASP A 60 -12.21 1.59 -7.05
CA ASP A 60 -12.67 2.83 -7.66
C ASP A 60 -11.75 4.00 -7.33
N LEU A 61 -10.87 4.29 -8.30
CA LEU A 61 -9.89 5.37 -8.18
C LEU A 61 -10.53 6.75 -8.27
N ASP A 62 -11.64 6.86 -8.98
CA ASP A 62 -12.35 8.13 -9.14
C ASP A 62 -13.08 8.54 -7.88
N ASP A 63 -13.79 7.61 -7.25
CA ASP A 63 -14.45 7.83 -5.97
C ASP A 63 -13.43 8.19 -4.89
N MET A 64 -12.28 7.48 -4.85
CA MET A 64 -11.19 7.83 -3.93
C MET A 64 -10.70 9.27 -4.13
N ILE A 65 -10.44 9.70 -5.37
CA ILE A 65 -9.98 11.06 -5.67
C ILE A 65 -11.03 12.09 -5.27
N GLU A 66 -12.31 11.85 -5.56
CA GLU A 66 -13.42 12.74 -5.21
C GLU A 66 -13.58 12.88 -3.70
N LYS A 67 -13.48 11.79 -2.95
CA LYS A 67 -13.47 11.80 -1.48
C LYS A 67 -12.33 12.64 -0.93
N LEU A 68 -11.12 12.42 -1.41
CA LEU A 68 -9.94 13.19 -0.99
C LEU A 68 -10.11 14.68 -1.29
N GLN A 69 -10.57 15.04 -2.50
CA GLN A 69 -10.83 16.43 -2.89
C GLN A 69 -11.91 17.09 -2.03
N SER A 70 -13.01 16.38 -1.75
CA SER A 70 -14.14 16.94 -0.98
C SER A 70 -13.80 17.18 0.49
N LYS A 71 -12.83 16.41 1.04
CA LYS A 71 -12.47 16.49 2.46
C LYS A 71 -11.20 17.28 2.74
N ALA A 72 -10.38 17.57 1.73
CA ALA A 72 -9.22 18.44 1.87
C ALA A 72 -9.61 19.91 1.69
N LYS A 73 -9.04 20.81 2.52
CA LYS A 73 -9.18 22.25 2.38
C LYS A 73 -8.01 22.92 1.67
N LYS A 74 -6.82 22.28 1.72
CA LYS A 74 -5.59 22.86 1.20
C LYS A 74 -4.78 21.87 0.37
N ARG A 75 -4.47 20.69 0.93
CA ARG A 75 -3.54 19.75 0.29
C ARG A 75 -3.92 18.31 0.54
N VAL A 76 -3.64 17.49 -0.46
CA VAL A 76 -3.67 16.04 -0.36
C VAL A 76 -2.29 15.48 -0.61
N PHE A 77 -1.86 14.56 0.23
CA PHE A 77 -0.65 13.75 0.07
C PHE A 77 -1.04 12.28 0.08
N LEU A 78 -0.49 11.53 -0.85
CA LEU A 78 -0.69 10.08 -0.85
C LEU A 78 0.56 9.35 -1.32
N THR A 79 0.68 8.09 -0.92
CA THR A 79 1.73 7.21 -1.43
C THR A 79 1.11 6.10 -2.28
N SER A 80 1.69 5.87 -3.44
CA SER A 80 1.28 4.81 -4.36
C SER A 80 2.44 3.90 -4.71
N VAL A 81 2.12 2.68 -5.14
CA VAL A 81 3.12 1.68 -5.54
C VAL A 81 3.84 2.11 -6.83
N THR A 82 5.13 1.85 -6.89
CA THR A 82 5.96 2.08 -8.09
C THR A 82 6.23 0.81 -8.87
N GLN A 83 6.08 -0.34 -8.22
CA GLN A 83 6.28 -1.66 -8.78
C GLN A 83 4.94 -2.39 -8.89
N ARG A 84 4.83 -3.27 -9.86
CA ARG A 84 3.58 -4.02 -10.13
C ARG A 84 3.30 -5.10 -9.10
N HIS A 85 4.32 -5.51 -8.33
CA HIS A 85 4.20 -6.55 -7.30
C HIS A 85 4.97 -6.22 -6.05
N PHE A 86 4.63 -6.95 -4.98
CA PHE A 86 5.43 -7.04 -3.77
C PHE A 86 6.40 -8.24 -3.79
N LEU A 87 6.17 -9.21 -4.67
CA LEU A 87 7.02 -10.40 -4.84
C LEU A 87 8.14 -10.17 -5.86
N ASP A 88 9.16 -11.04 -5.82
CA ASP A 88 10.19 -11.11 -6.85
C ASP A 88 9.56 -11.55 -8.18
N GLU A 89 9.92 -10.88 -9.27
CA GLU A 89 9.43 -11.25 -10.62
C GLU A 89 9.75 -12.69 -10.97
N GLY A 90 10.92 -13.20 -10.53
CA GLY A 90 11.30 -14.59 -10.73
C GLY A 90 10.38 -15.60 -10.04
N VAL A 91 9.59 -15.20 -9.03
CA VAL A 91 8.55 -16.07 -8.44
C VAL A 91 7.48 -16.38 -9.47
N PHE A 92 6.98 -15.36 -10.18
CA PHE A 92 5.94 -15.54 -11.21
C PHE A 92 6.41 -16.42 -12.35
N GLU A 93 7.64 -16.18 -12.82
CA GLU A 93 8.28 -17.01 -13.87
C GLU A 93 8.41 -18.46 -13.40
N ALA A 94 8.87 -18.69 -12.16
CA ALA A 94 9.09 -20.01 -11.62
C ALA A 94 7.79 -20.82 -11.51
N ILE A 95 6.72 -20.23 -10.98
CA ILE A 95 5.43 -20.92 -10.81
C ILE A 95 4.55 -20.92 -12.06
N GLY A 96 4.97 -20.21 -13.13
CA GLY A 96 4.26 -20.15 -14.40
C GLY A 96 2.91 -19.42 -14.34
N ARG A 97 2.76 -18.47 -13.42
CA ARG A 97 1.57 -17.61 -13.36
C ARG A 97 1.78 -16.31 -14.13
N ASP A 98 0.77 -15.92 -14.88
CA ASP A 98 0.74 -14.60 -15.50
C ASP A 98 0.65 -13.53 -14.43
N ASP A 99 1.50 -12.52 -14.60
CA ASP A 99 1.55 -11.38 -13.72
C ASP A 99 0.67 -10.26 -14.26
N VAL A 100 -0.51 -10.09 -13.68
CA VAL A 100 -1.37 -8.93 -13.95
C VAL A 100 -0.84 -7.68 -13.27
N GLY A 101 -0.27 -7.84 -12.08
CA GLY A 101 0.30 -6.76 -11.27
C GLY A 101 -0.70 -5.70 -10.81
N PHE A 102 -0.26 -4.85 -9.89
CA PHE A 102 -1.05 -3.71 -9.41
C PHE A 102 -0.98 -2.54 -10.40
N PRO A 103 -2.04 -1.73 -10.48
CA PRO A 103 -1.93 -0.42 -11.12
C PRO A 103 -0.93 0.43 -10.35
N THR A 104 0.15 0.85 -11.03
CA THR A 104 1.18 1.67 -10.41
C THR A 104 0.75 3.14 -10.32
N TYR A 105 1.55 3.96 -9.65
CA TYR A 105 1.32 5.40 -9.49
C TYR A 105 1.01 6.15 -10.81
N ILE A 106 1.45 5.64 -11.96
CA ILE A 106 1.18 6.26 -13.28
C ILE A 106 -0.32 6.30 -13.57
N TYR A 107 -1.06 5.25 -13.21
CA TYR A 107 -2.53 5.22 -13.40
C TYR A 107 -3.19 6.34 -12.59
N LEU A 108 -2.78 6.48 -11.34
CA LEU A 108 -3.30 7.54 -10.47
C LEU A 108 -2.95 8.94 -10.98
N VAL A 109 -1.71 9.17 -11.40
CA VAL A 109 -1.28 10.46 -11.98
C VAL A 109 -2.07 10.80 -13.24
N ASN A 110 -2.29 9.80 -14.12
CA ASN A 110 -3.10 9.99 -15.32
C ASN A 110 -4.56 10.33 -14.99
N ARG A 111 -5.16 9.67 -13.96
CA ARG A 111 -6.53 10.00 -13.53
C ARG A 111 -6.62 11.40 -12.94
N LEU A 112 -5.67 11.81 -12.11
CA LEU A 112 -5.59 13.17 -11.58
C LEU A 112 -5.52 14.19 -12.73
N TYR A 113 -4.64 13.96 -13.70
CA TYR A 113 -4.51 14.82 -14.88
C TYR A 113 -5.82 14.93 -15.68
N GLN A 114 -6.51 13.81 -15.92
CA GLN A 114 -7.81 13.79 -16.63
C GLN A 114 -8.91 14.56 -15.87
N LYS A 115 -8.81 14.63 -14.55
CA LYS A 115 -9.70 15.45 -13.70
C LYS A 115 -9.24 16.91 -13.57
N GLY A 116 -8.21 17.33 -14.32
CA GLY A 116 -7.67 18.68 -14.29
C GLY A 116 -6.78 18.99 -13.07
N ILE A 117 -6.41 17.99 -12.31
CA ILE A 117 -5.58 18.12 -11.10
C ILE A 117 -4.11 18.03 -11.50
N GLN A 118 -3.34 19.09 -11.26
CA GLN A 118 -1.90 19.11 -11.48
C GLN A 118 -1.18 18.59 -10.23
N ALA A 119 -0.84 17.31 -10.25
CA ALA A 119 -0.17 16.66 -9.13
C ALA A 119 1.37 16.74 -9.26
N ASN A 120 2.02 16.89 -8.12
CA ASN A 120 3.46 16.74 -7.99
C ASN A 120 3.79 15.28 -7.65
N VAL A 121 4.90 14.78 -8.19
CA VAL A 121 5.36 13.42 -7.92
C VAL A 121 6.80 13.46 -7.45
N SER A 122 7.08 12.82 -6.34
CA SER A 122 8.43 12.52 -5.87
C SER A 122 8.53 11.08 -5.38
N PHE A 123 9.73 10.61 -5.09
CA PHE A 123 9.92 9.22 -4.70
C PHE A 123 10.56 9.12 -3.32
N ILE A 124 9.99 8.23 -2.49
CA ILE A 124 10.51 7.88 -1.17
C ILE A 124 11.18 6.52 -1.30
N GLU A 125 12.48 6.46 -1.03
CA GLU A 125 13.20 5.20 -0.97
C GLU A 125 12.99 4.53 0.40
N THR A 126 12.76 3.22 0.36
CA THR A 126 12.65 2.40 1.56
C THR A 126 13.88 1.50 1.69
N LYS A 127 14.30 1.22 2.92
CA LYS A 127 15.42 0.32 3.18
C LYS A 127 15.03 -1.15 2.97
N SER A 128 13.74 -1.47 2.98
CA SER A 128 13.21 -2.81 2.72
C SER A 128 13.08 -3.05 1.21
N GLY A 129 13.21 -4.26 0.78
CA GLY A 129 13.09 -4.65 -0.63
C GLY A 129 13.70 -6.03 -0.87
N HIS A 130 13.99 -6.73 0.22
CA HIS A 130 14.42 -8.12 0.21
C HIS A 130 13.51 -8.94 1.12
N PHE A 131 13.32 -10.17 0.75
CA PHE A 131 12.64 -11.15 1.59
C PHE A 131 13.37 -11.27 2.93
N GLN A 132 12.64 -11.13 4.04
CA GLN A 132 13.20 -11.13 5.39
C GLN A 132 13.08 -12.51 6.07
N GLY A 133 12.40 -13.46 5.43
CA GLY A 133 12.29 -14.82 5.93
C GLY A 133 13.60 -15.59 5.79
N GLU A 134 13.83 -16.53 6.69
CA GLU A 134 15.04 -17.36 6.73
C GLU A 134 14.83 -18.71 6.05
N THR A 135 13.58 -19.13 5.88
CA THR A 135 13.22 -20.47 5.41
C THR A 135 12.38 -20.46 4.14
N PHE A 136 12.32 -21.62 3.47
CA PHE A 136 11.38 -21.81 2.35
C PHE A 136 9.93 -21.66 2.79
N GLU A 137 9.58 -22.09 3.99
CA GLU A 137 8.22 -21.98 4.53
C GLU A 137 7.79 -20.50 4.65
N ASP A 138 8.69 -19.63 5.08
CA ASP A 138 8.42 -18.19 5.14
C ASP A 138 8.15 -17.62 3.74
N LEU A 139 8.91 -18.06 2.72
CA LEU A 139 8.69 -17.66 1.34
C LEU A 139 7.33 -18.17 0.84
N LEU A 140 7.02 -19.44 1.07
CA LEU A 140 5.75 -20.06 0.67
C LEU A 140 4.56 -19.31 1.28
N ASN A 141 4.59 -19.05 2.58
CA ASN A 141 3.55 -18.30 3.27
C ASN A 141 3.38 -16.89 2.69
N SER A 142 4.48 -16.22 2.37
CA SER A 142 4.45 -14.88 1.76
C SER A 142 3.86 -14.88 0.35
N VAL A 143 4.18 -15.91 -0.44
CA VAL A 143 3.63 -16.06 -1.80
C VAL A 143 2.16 -16.43 -1.73
N GLU A 144 1.75 -17.38 -0.89
CA GLU A 144 0.35 -17.75 -0.70
C GLU A 144 -0.50 -16.61 -0.14
N PHE A 145 0.07 -15.78 0.74
CA PHE A 145 -0.60 -14.56 1.19
C PHE A 145 -0.90 -13.57 0.04
N SER A 146 0.02 -13.49 -0.93
CA SER A 146 -0.09 -12.53 -2.04
C SER A 146 -0.91 -13.05 -3.22
N LEU A 147 -0.81 -14.35 -3.51
CA LEU A 147 -1.36 -14.96 -4.73
C LEU A 147 -2.47 -15.98 -4.46
N GLY A 148 -2.79 -16.25 -3.19
CA GLY A 148 -3.67 -17.34 -2.78
C GLY A 148 -2.96 -18.69 -2.79
N ASN A 149 -3.70 -19.76 -2.50
CA ASN A 149 -3.16 -21.11 -2.38
C ASN A 149 -2.45 -21.54 -3.67
N LEU A 150 -1.28 -22.13 -3.50
CA LEU A 150 -0.50 -22.73 -4.59
C LEU A 150 -0.87 -24.21 -4.76
N THR A 151 -0.84 -24.67 -6.01
CA THR A 151 -0.90 -26.10 -6.33
C THR A 151 0.40 -26.80 -5.91
N GLU A 152 0.35 -28.12 -5.77
CA GLU A 152 1.56 -28.90 -5.42
C GLU A 152 2.71 -28.73 -6.42
N LYS A 153 2.38 -28.56 -7.71
CA LYS A 153 3.37 -28.26 -8.74
C LYS A 153 4.01 -26.90 -8.52
N GLU A 154 3.21 -25.86 -8.30
CA GLU A 154 3.71 -24.51 -8.05
C GLU A 154 4.58 -24.45 -6.79
N LYS A 155 4.25 -25.21 -5.73
CA LYS A 155 5.08 -25.33 -4.54
C LYS A 155 6.43 -25.97 -4.83
N GLN A 156 6.46 -27.01 -5.67
CA GLN A 156 7.70 -27.65 -6.11
C GLN A 156 8.55 -26.69 -6.95
N ASP A 157 7.95 -25.99 -7.89
CA ASP A 157 8.62 -25.00 -8.75
C ASP A 157 9.16 -23.83 -7.92
N LEU A 158 8.40 -23.34 -6.94
CA LEU A 158 8.85 -22.33 -5.98
C LEU A 158 10.01 -22.80 -5.11
N ALA A 159 9.99 -24.10 -4.68
CA ALA A 159 11.08 -24.68 -3.91
C ALA A 159 12.38 -24.74 -4.72
N GLN A 160 12.30 -25.09 -6.00
CA GLN A 160 13.46 -25.08 -6.90
C GLN A 160 14.01 -23.66 -7.08
N PHE A 161 13.15 -22.67 -7.29
CA PHE A 161 13.53 -21.26 -7.35
C PHE A 161 14.27 -20.83 -6.09
N TYR A 162 13.71 -21.14 -4.90
CA TYR A 162 14.33 -20.81 -3.62
C TYR A 162 15.72 -21.43 -3.48
N GLN A 163 15.85 -22.74 -3.78
CA GLN A 163 17.13 -23.44 -3.73
C GLN A 163 18.17 -22.84 -4.68
N GLN A 164 17.76 -22.48 -5.89
CA GLN A 164 18.65 -21.85 -6.87
C GLN A 164 19.16 -20.50 -6.39
N LYS A 165 18.30 -19.67 -5.78
CA LYS A 165 18.70 -18.40 -5.17
C LYS A 165 19.68 -18.59 -4.03
N GLN A 166 19.48 -19.62 -3.20
CA GLN A 166 20.43 -19.96 -2.10
C GLN A 166 21.80 -20.41 -2.64
N ILE A 167 21.82 -21.31 -3.64
CA ILE A 167 23.06 -21.79 -4.26
C ILE A 167 23.86 -20.65 -4.87
N ASN A 168 23.18 -19.73 -5.55
CA ASN A 168 23.80 -18.57 -6.21
C ASN A 168 24.13 -17.42 -5.25
N ASN A 169 23.75 -17.53 -3.97
CA ASN A 169 23.83 -16.44 -3.00
C ASN A 169 23.14 -15.13 -3.49
N GLU A 170 22.00 -15.31 -4.18
CA GLU A 170 21.20 -14.21 -4.71
C GLU A 170 20.05 -13.90 -3.77
N PRO A 171 19.84 -12.62 -3.39
CA PRO A 171 18.71 -12.24 -2.56
C PRO A 171 17.39 -12.35 -3.33
N ILE A 172 16.34 -12.84 -2.68
CA ILE A 172 14.98 -12.78 -3.17
C ILE A 172 14.44 -11.39 -2.87
N LYS A 173 13.90 -10.71 -3.89
CA LYS A 173 13.31 -9.38 -3.73
C LYS A 173 11.92 -9.51 -3.10
N HIS A 174 11.58 -8.60 -2.21
CA HIS A 174 10.25 -8.56 -1.58
C HIS A 174 9.90 -7.14 -1.15
N GLY A 175 8.63 -6.77 -1.36
CA GLY A 175 8.13 -5.45 -1.00
C GLY A 175 8.56 -4.33 -1.96
N GLN A 176 8.01 -3.16 -1.71
CA GLN A 176 8.30 -1.97 -2.50
C GLN A 176 9.62 -1.32 -2.04
N ARG A 177 10.53 -1.11 -2.97
CA ARG A 177 11.78 -0.36 -2.70
C ARG A 177 11.59 1.14 -2.75
N LYS A 178 10.63 1.57 -3.55
CA LYS A 178 10.26 2.98 -3.71
C LYS A 178 8.75 3.13 -3.61
N TRP A 179 8.32 4.24 -3.06
CA TRP A 179 6.94 4.68 -3.08
C TRP A 179 6.87 5.99 -3.84
N ALA A 180 5.89 6.16 -4.69
CA ALA A 180 5.59 7.47 -5.26
C ALA A 180 4.83 8.29 -4.21
N LEU A 181 5.38 9.40 -3.78
CA LEU A 181 4.67 10.45 -3.05
C LEU A 181 4.03 11.38 -4.05
N ILE A 182 2.72 11.42 -4.07
CA ILE A 182 1.91 12.24 -4.97
C ILE A 182 1.17 13.25 -4.13
N TRP A 183 1.20 14.52 -4.54
CA TRP A 183 0.48 15.55 -3.81
C TRP A 183 0.01 16.68 -4.70
N TRP A 184 -1.04 17.36 -4.28
CA TRP A 184 -1.60 18.51 -4.98
C TRP A 184 -2.26 19.49 -4.01
N GLU A 185 -2.54 20.69 -4.48
CA GLU A 185 -3.33 21.71 -3.80
C GLU A 185 -4.80 21.62 -4.26
N VAL A 186 -5.73 21.81 -3.33
CA VAL A 186 -7.19 21.78 -3.57
C VAL A 186 -7.72 23.18 -3.76
#